data_1383c80d42ff004908ae2221419e94bd
#
_entry.id   1383c80d42ff004908ae2221419e94bd
#
_cell.length_a   1.000
_cell.length_b   1.000
_cell.length_c   1.000
_cell.angle_alpha   90.00
_cell.angle_beta   90.00
_cell.angle_gamma   90.00
#
_symmetry.space_group_name_H-M   'P 1'
#
loop_
_entity.id
_entity.type
_entity.pdbx_description
1 polymer ?
#
loop_
_entity_poly.entity_id
_entity_poly.type
_entity_poly.pdbx_seq_one_letter_code
_entity_poly.pdbx_strand_id
1 'polypeptide(L)'
;MFRLKYLADSGVPGVLLLAVWLSLGLLAGVIAQDGKPYGLAKRERWENTRLVGTPEPPLPFTVEPVYKSQAWHAPIFIAPEPGSDRMFALLHESSGKPTELVTFRDEPKVAERTQAIELRGRIAYSFCFDPDYEDNGQFYLFSNLRMDKFDGSKANRISRFVVQREPEWVVDPASEHVILEWPSGGHDGGGIAFGHDGMLYISTGDGTSDSDKWLSGQTLDDLLGSVLRIDIRDSTPEKPYVIPPDNP
;
A
#
# COMPACT_ATOMS: atom_id res chain seq x y z
N MET A 1 9.05 35.84 20.67
CA MET A 1 9.28 37.30 20.75
C MET A 1 10.77 37.52 20.90
N PHE A 2 11.51 37.56 19.79
CA PHE A 2 12.94 37.89 19.79
C PHE A 2 13.14 39.21 19.06
N ARG A 3 13.65 40.22 19.79
CA ARG A 3 14.02 41.52 19.27
C ARG A 3 15.38 41.43 18.60
N LEU A 4 15.45 41.70 17.28
CA LEU A 4 16.72 42.07 16.63
C LEU A 4 17.11 43.51 17.06
N LYS A 5 18.28 43.68 17.66
CA LYS A 5 18.93 44.96 17.84
C LYS A 5 19.69 45.30 16.57
N TYR A 6 19.34 46.45 16.00
CA TYR A 6 20.13 47.11 14.96
C TYR A 6 21.44 47.62 15.59
N LEU A 7 22.56 47.26 15.03
CA LEU A 7 23.83 47.96 15.19
C LEU A 7 24.06 48.75 13.89
N ALA A 8 23.92 50.03 13.99
CA ALA A 8 24.31 51.00 12.98
C ALA A 8 25.81 51.32 13.13
N ASP A 9 26.42 51.65 12.00
CA ASP A 9 27.76 52.22 11.80
C ASP A 9 28.96 51.27 11.71
N SER A 10 29.27 50.91 10.47
CA SER A 10 30.64 50.98 9.96
C SER A 10 30.57 50.97 8.43
N GLY A 11 30.99 52.05 7.82
CA GLY A 11 30.93 52.31 6.39
C GLY A 11 31.80 51.43 5.52
N VAL A 12 31.16 50.54 4.77
CA VAL A 12 31.70 50.03 3.51
C VAL A 12 30.50 49.70 2.58
N PRO A 13 30.00 50.65 1.79
CA PRO A 13 28.84 50.39 0.95
C PRO A 13 29.13 49.74 -0.40
N GLY A 14 30.36 49.41 -0.75
CA GLY A 14 30.67 48.95 -2.13
C GLY A 14 30.81 47.44 -2.32
N VAL A 15 31.30 46.74 -1.34
CA VAL A 15 31.67 45.30 -1.51
C VAL A 15 30.46 44.36 -1.21
N LEU A 16 29.55 44.80 -0.36
CA LEU A 16 28.41 43.97 0.02
C LEU A 16 27.36 43.85 -1.10
N LEU A 17 27.18 44.91 -1.89
CA LEU A 17 26.27 44.88 -3.05
C LEU A 17 26.72 43.98 -4.17
N LEU A 18 28.05 43.88 -4.43
CA LEU A 18 28.60 43.00 -5.45
C LEU A 18 28.49 41.51 -5.07
N ALA A 19 28.64 41.18 -3.77
CA ALA A 19 28.50 39.80 -3.26
C ALA A 19 27.06 39.32 -3.30
N VAL A 20 26.08 40.20 -3.06
CA VAL A 20 24.64 39.87 -3.13
C VAL A 20 24.19 39.61 -4.59
N TRP A 21 24.72 40.40 -5.54
CA TRP A 21 24.44 40.20 -6.96
C TRP A 21 25.12 38.97 -7.54
N LEU A 22 26.32 38.61 -7.09
CA LEU A 22 26.98 37.37 -7.45
C LEU A 22 26.31 36.13 -6.84
N SER A 23 25.81 36.22 -5.62
CA SER A 23 25.06 35.10 -5.00
C SER A 23 23.68 34.92 -5.61
N LEU A 24 22.98 35.99 -5.97
CA LEU A 24 21.71 35.90 -6.71
C LEU A 24 21.89 35.42 -8.14
N GLY A 25 23.00 35.79 -8.82
CA GLY A 25 23.33 35.26 -10.15
C GLY A 25 23.69 33.79 -10.15
N LEU A 26 24.34 33.29 -9.10
CA LEU A 26 24.61 31.86 -8.92
C LEU A 26 23.39 31.03 -8.55
N LEU A 27 22.45 31.60 -7.78
CA LEU A 27 21.16 30.95 -7.50
C LEU A 27 20.24 30.90 -8.73
N ALA A 28 20.27 31.92 -9.58
CA ALA A 28 19.51 31.91 -10.83
C ALA A 28 20.08 30.91 -11.86
N GLY A 29 21.39 30.62 -11.81
CA GLY A 29 22.03 29.63 -12.67
C GLY A 29 21.76 28.16 -12.28
N VAL A 30 21.35 27.90 -11.05
CA VAL A 30 21.04 26.54 -10.57
C VAL A 30 19.57 26.14 -10.84
N ILE A 31 18.70 27.14 -11.13
CA ILE A 31 17.26 26.86 -11.42
C ILE A 31 17.02 26.57 -12.90
N ALA A 32 17.97 26.82 -13.76
CA ALA A 32 17.91 26.46 -15.18
C ALA A 32 18.64 25.14 -15.46
N GLN A 33 18.32 24.08 -14.74
CA GLN A 33 18.44 22.77 -15.34
C GLN A 33 17.30 22.67 -16.34
N ASP A 34 17.67 22.64 -17.63
CA ASP A 34 16.81 22.25 -18.73
C ASP A 34 16.22 20.85 -18.42
N GLY A 35 15.22 20.81 -17.55
CA GLY A 35 14.35 19.68 -17.42
C GLY A 35 13.66 19.54 -18.76
N LYS A 36 14.20 18.70 -19.65
CA LYS A 36 13.44 18.27 -20.82
C LYS A 36 12.10 17.79 -20.27
N PRO A 37 10.97 18.37 -20.69
CA PRO A 37 9.68 17.91 -20.22
C PRO A 37 9.59 16.41 -20.47
N TYR A 38 9.21 15.66 -19.47
CA TYR A 38 9.00 14.23 -19.56
C TYR A 38 8.07 13.95 -20.75
N GLY A 39 8.58 13.28 -21.78
CA GLY A 39 7.86 13.03 -23.00
C GLY A 39 8.21 13.97 -24.14
N LEU A 40 7.27 14.19 -25.06
CA LEU A 40 7.44 15.02 -26.24
C LEU A 40 7.69 16.49 -25.86
N ALA A 41 8.69 17.13 -26.45
CA ALA A 41 9.01 18.55 -26.25
C ALA A 41 7.82 19.47 -26.55
N LYS A 42 6.88 19.02 -27.37
CA LYS A 42 5.59 19.62 -27.63
C LYS A 42 4.56 18.49 -27.73
N ARG A 43 3.56 18.52 -26.86
CA ARG A 43 2.42 17.63 -26.97
C ARG A 43 1.56 18.13 -28.12
N GLU A 44 1.54 17.39 -29.22
CA GLU A 44 0.55 17.67 -30.27
C GLU A 44 -0.84 17.45 -29.74
N ARG A 45 -1.70 18.44 -29.94
CA ARG A 45 -3.10 18.31 -29.56
C ARG A 45 -3.77 17.33 -30.52
N TRP A 46 -4.39 16.31 -29.99
CA TRP A 46 -5.16 15.35 -30.78
C TRP A 46 -6.48 16.01 -31.23
N GLU A 47 -6.47 16.65 -32.38
CA GLU A 47 -7.61 17.47 -32.84
C GLU A 47 -8.57 16.71 -33.74
N ASN A 48 -8.19 15.58 -34.32
CA ASN A 48 -8.95 14.87 -35.33
C ASN A 48 -9.16 13.39 -34.99
N THR A 49 -9.59 13.10 -33.75
CA THR A 49 -9.99 11.73 -33.45
C THR A 49 -11.26 11.38 -34.23
N ARG A 50 -11.20 10.32 -35.02
CA ARG A 50 -12.38 9.73 -35.69
C ARG A 50 -12.97 8.58 -34.86
N LEU A 51 -12.43 8.35 -33.67
CA LEU A 51 -12.94 7.32 -32.76
C LEU A 51 -14.23 7.81 -32.11
N VAL A 52 -15.32 7.20 -32.48
CA VAL A 52 -16.64 7.42 -31.88
C VAL A 52 -17.00 6.16 -31.13
N GLY A 53 -17.05 6.23 -29.80
CA GLY A 53 -17.28 5.08 -28.94
C GLY A 53 -15.98 4.32 -28.63
N THR A 54 -16.10 3.10 -28.13
CA THR A 54 -14.95 2.21 -27.92
C THR A 54 -14.59 1.50 -29.22
N PRO A 55 -13.32 1.52 -29.66
CA PRO A 55 -12.89 0.78 -30.84
C PRO A 55 -12.80 -0.72 -30.61
N GLU A 56 -12.90 -1.16 -29.35
CA GLU A 56 -12.83 -2.56 -28.99
C GLU A 56 -14.18 -3.25 -29.22
N PRO A 57 -14.18 -4.51 -29.68
CA PRO A 57 -15.39 -5.31 -29.71
C PRO A 57 -15.95 -5.43 -28.28
N PRO A 58 -17.27 -5.60 -28.13
CA PRO A 58 -17.84 -5.88 -26.81
C PRO A 58 -17.09 -7.03 -26.16
N LEU A 59 -16.75 -6.86 -24.86
CA LEU A 59 -16.09 -7.93 -24.09
C LEU A 59 -16.96 -9.18 -24.17
N PRO A 60 -16.34 -10.38 -24.31
CA PRO A 60 -17.07 -11.65 -24.38
C PRO A 60 -17.70 -12.03 -23.03
N PHE A 61 -17.73 -11.10 -22.08
CA PHE A 61 -18.22 -11.32 -20.72
C PHE A 61 -19.34 -10.35 -20.39
N THR A 62 -20.31 -10.84 -19.63
CA THR A 62 -21.34 -10.04 -18.98
C THR A 62 -21.04 -9.93 -17.50
N VAL A 63 -21.37 -8.77 -16.92
CA VAL A 63 -21.25 -8.57 -15.47
C VAL A 63 -22.59 -8.93 -14.83
N GLU A 64 -22.56 -9.88 -13.90
CA GLU A 64 -23.72 -10.27 -13.13
C GLU A 64 -23.47 -10.02 -11.63
N PRO A 65 -24.45 -9.44 -10.90
CA PRO A 65 -24.32 -9.31 -9.47
C PRO A 65 -24.45 -10.68 -8.78
N VAL A 66 -23.43 -11.06 -8.00
CA VAL A 66 -23.41 -12.26 -7.17
C VAL A 66 -23.56 -11.91 -5.68
N TYR A 67 -23.83 -12.91 -4.85
CA TYR A 67 -23.94 -12.79 -3.38
C TYR A 67 -24.86 -11.67 -2.92
N LYS A 68 -25.97 -11.46 -3.61
CA LYS A 68 -26.96 -10.39 -3.32
C LYS A 68 -27.62 -10.51 -1.95
N SER A 69 -27.62 -11.70 -1.36
CA SER A 69 -28.17 -11.95 -0.03
C SER A 69 -27.23 -11.57 1.11
N GLN A 70 -25.97 -11.25 0.80
CA GLN A 70 -25.00 -10.79 1.78
C GLN A 70 -25.21 -9.30 2.10
N ALA A 71 -25.15 -8.96 3.37
CA ALA A 71 -25.08 -7.56 3.81
C ALA A 71 -23.62 -7.06 3.72
N TRP A 72 -23.27 -6.47 2.59
CA TRP A 72 -21.93 -5.93 2.37
C TRP A 72 -21.78 -4.56 3.04
N HIS A 73 -20.77 -4.44 3.90
CA HIS A 73 -20.36 -3.18 4.50
C HIS A 73 -18.96 -2.85 4.05
N ALA A 74 -18.84 -2.00 3.02
CA ALA A 74 -17.57 -1.57 2.43
C ALA A 74 -16.57 -2.73 2.22
N PRO A 75 -16.85 -3.67 1.31
CA PRO A 75 -15.91 -4.73 0.96
C PRO A 75 -14.67 -4.13 0.31
N ILE A 76 -13.48 -4.53 0.78
CA ILE A 76 -12.20 -4.04 0.31
C ILE A 76 -11.55 -5.07 -0.63
N PHE A 77 -11.59 -6.34 -0.25
CA PHE A 77 -10.91 -7.41 -0.95
C PHE A 77 -11.69 -8.72 -0.83
N ILE A 78 -11.63 -9.55 -1.87
CA ILE A 78 -12.24 -10.88 -1.90
C ILE A 78 -11.36 -11.84 -2.67
N ALA A 79 -11.23 -13.08 -2.17
CA ALA A 79 -10.50 -14.14 -2.86
C ALA A 79 -11.13 -15.51 -2.55
N PRO A 80 -11.05 -16.47 -3.49
CA PRO A 80 -11.44 -17.86 -3.24
C PRO A 80 -10.43 -18.54 -2.30
N GLU A 81 -10.92 -19.38 -1.41
CA GLU A 81 -10.10 -20.23 -0.56
C GLU A 81 -9.56 -21.40 -1.37
N PRO A 82 -8.23 -21.63 -1.40
CA PRO A 82 -7.68 -22.80 -2.08
C PRO A 82 -8.23 -24.13 -1.52
N GLY A 83 -8.52 -25.09 -2.41
CA GLY A 83 -8.97 -26.43 -2.04
C GLY A 83 -10.37 -26.51 -1.42
N SER A 84 -11.18 -25.44 -1.46
CA SER A 84 -12.54 -25.41 -0.90
C SER A 84 -13.56 -24.74 -1.83
N ASP A 85 -14.82 -24.78 -1.41
CA ASP A 85 -15.93 -24.07 -2.04
C ASP A 85 -16.24 -22.73 -1.34
N ARG A 86 -15.25 -22.11 -0.71
CA ARG A 86 -15.45 -20.90 0.08
C ARG A 86 -14.74 -19.69 -0.50
N MET A 87 -15.31 -18.54 -0.16
CA MET A 87 -14.73 -17.23 -0.40
C MET A 87 -14.34 -16.58 0.92
N PHE A 88 -13.28 -15.81 0.91
CA PHE A 88 -12.90 -14.91 1.99
C PHE A 88 -13.03 -13.47 1.53
N ALA A 89 -13.53 -12.59 2.40
CA ALA A 89 -13.66 -11.17 2.11
C ALA A 89 -13.26 -10.29 3.30
N LEU A 90 -12.52 -9.21 3.00
CA LEU A 90 -12.23 -8.15 3.95
C LEU A 90 -13.32 -7.08 3.87
N LEU A 91 -13.85 -6.71 5.02
CA LEU A 91 -14.87 -5.68 5.18
C LEU A 91 -14.36 -4.61 6.14
N HIS A 92 -14.52 -3.33 5.78
CA HIS A 92 -14.16 -2.21 6.66
C HIS A 92 -15.16 -1.07 6.49
N GLU A 93 -16.12 -0.98 7.39
CA GLU A 93 -17.25 -0.05 7.29
C GLU A 93 -16.82 1.42 7.35
N SER A 94 -15.98 1.79 8.31
CA SER A 94 -15.56 3.17 8.49
C SER A 94 -14.43 3.33 9.51
N SER A 95 -13.90 4.55 9.59
CA SER A 95 -12.96 4.96 10.64
C SER A 95 -13.50 4.68 12.03
N GLY A 96 -12.73 3.97 12.84
CA GLY A 96 -13.12 3.58 14.21
C GLY A 96 -13.84 2.25 14.32
N LYS A 97 -14.26 1.65 13.20
CA LYS A 97 -14.77 0.27 13.17
C LYS A 97 -13.61 -0.70 12.92
N PRO A 98 -13.68 -1.92 13.41
CA PRO A 98 -12.70 -2.96 13.09
C PRO A 98 -12.76 -3.33 11.61
N THR A 99 -11.68 -3.88 11.09
CA THR A 99 -11.74 -4.64 9.84
C THR A 99 -12.13 -6.07 10.16
N GLU A 100 -13.06 -6.63 9.42
CA GLU A 100 -13.50 -8.00 9.54
C GLU A 100 -12.99 -8.82 8.34
N LEU A 101 -12.43 -10.00 8.61
CA LEU A 101 -12.26 -11.04 7.62
C LEU A 101 -13.42 -12.02 7.81
N VAL A 102 -14.24 -12.15 6.78
CA VAL A 102 -15.39 -13.07 6.78
C VAL A 102 -15.18 -14.15 5.74
N THR A 103 -15.80 -15.31 5.95
CA THR A 103 -15.82 -16.40 4.99
C THR A 103 -17.22 -16.92 4.78
N PHE A 104 -17.53 -17.38 3.58
CA PHE A 104 -18.83 -17.88 3.17
C PHE A 104 -18.68 -18.85 1.97
N ARG A 105 -19.71 -19.67 1.70
CA ARG A 105 -19.68 -20.57 0.53
C ARG A 105 -19.79 -19.79 -0.77
N ASP A 106 -19.09 -20.23 -1.80
CA ASP A 106 -19.18 -19.68 -3.15
C ASP A 106 -20.50 -20.10 -3.83
N GLU A 107 -21.60 -19.64 -3.28
CA GLU A 107 -22.95 -19.87 -3.79
C GLU A 107 -23.63 -18.53 -4.08
N PRO A 108 -24.16 -18.28 -5.28
CA PRO A 108 -24.73 -16.98 -5.66
C PRO A 108 -25.80 -16.42 -4.72
N LYS A 109 -26.51 -17.29 -3.99
CA LYS A 109 -27.59 -16.94 -3.07
C LYS A 109 -27.22 -17.13 -1.59
N VAL A 110 -25.97 -17.36 -1.26
CA VAL A 110 -25.52 -17.53 0.12
C VAL A 110 -25.88 -16.30 0.95
N ALA A 111 -26.51 -16.50 2.09
CA ALA A 111 -26.84 -15.46 3.07
C ALA A 111 -25.98 -15.56 4.33
N GLU A 112 -25.55 -16.78 4.65
CA GLU A 112 -24.75 -17.05 5.84
C GLU A 112 -23.27 -16.78 5.59
N ARG A 113 -22.62 -16.21 6.61
CA ARG A 113 -21.17 -16.02 6.63
C ARG A 113 -20.64 -16.22 8.05
N THR A 114 -19.41 -16.67 8.15
CA THR A 114 -18.65 -16.77 9.40
C THR A 114 -17.67 -15.60 9.49
N GLN A 115 -17.60 -14.93 10.62
CA GLN A 115 -16.55 -13.98 10.92
C GLN A 115 -15.30 -14.76 11.33
N ALA A 116 -14.31 -14.84 10.44
CA ALA A 116 -13.09 -15.57 10.71
C ALA A 116 -12.20 -14.85 11.73
N ILE A 117 -12.06 -13.53 11.62
CA ILE A 117 -11.35 -12.69 12.60
C ILE A 117 -11.87 -11.25 12.54
N GLU A 118 -11.81 -10.57 13.68
CA GLU A 118 -12.01 -9.12 13.80
C GLU A 118 -10.69 -8.45 14.17
N LEU A 119 -10.26 -7.49 13.36
CA LEU A 119 -9.00 -6.76 13.51
C LEU A 119 -9.27 -5.36 14.07
N ARG A 120 -9.17 -5.21 15.39
CA ARG A 120 -9.36 -3.92 16.06
C ARG A 120 -8.15 -3.02 15.89
N GLY A 121 -8.40 -1.73 15.68
CA GLY A 121 -7.34 -0.72 15.52
C GLY A 121 -6.52 -0.87 14.25
N ARG A 122 -7.02 -1.62 13.26
CA ARG A 122 -6.36 -1.86 11.98
C ARG A 122 -7.30 -1.64 10.80
N ILE A 123 -6.75 -1.24 9.67
CA ILE A 123 -7.38 -1.41 8.36
C ILE A 123 -6.58 -2.46 7.62
N ALA A 124 -7.21 -3.53 7.16
CA ALA A 124 -6.57 -4.48 6.26
C ALA A 124 -6.99 -4.17 4.82
N TYR A 125 -6.05 -4.28 3.89
CA TYR A 125 -6.24 -3.90 2.49
C TYR A 125 -6.32 -5.10 1.56
N SER A 126 -5.54 -6.14 1.83
CA SER A 126 -5.52 -7.37 1.06
C SER A 126 -4.99 -8.53 1.88
N PHE A 127 -5.19 -9.72 1.36
CA PHE A 127 -4.58 -10.94 1.87
C PHE A 127 -4.23 -11.86 0.71
N CYS A 128 -3.34 -12.81 0.94
CA CYS A 128 -3.11 -13.93 0.04
C CYS A 128 -2.91 -15.21 0.85
N PHE A 129 -3.32 -16.33 0.27
CA PHE A 129 -3.09 -17.63 0.87
C PHE A 129 -1.66 -18.10 0.60
N ASP A 130 -1.13 -18.87 1.54
CA ASP A 130 0.15 -19.56 1.36
C ASP A 130 0.08 -20.51 0.15
N PRO A 131 1.17 -20.71 -0.62
CA PRO A 131 1.18 -21.72 -1.69
C PRO A 131 0.79 -23.11 -1.23
N ASP A 132 1.09 -23.48 0.02
CA ASP A 132 0.76 -24.76 0.65
C ASP A 132 -0.44 -24.63 1.61
N TYR A 133 -1.33 -23.66 1.37
CA TYR A 133 -2.46 -23.35 2.26
C TYR A 133 -3.33 -24.57 2.60
N GLU A 134 -3.56 -25.44 1.63
CA GLU A 134 -4.38 -26.66 1.83
C GLU A 134 -3.83 -27.55 2.95
N ASP A 135 -2.51 -27.57 3.13
CA ASP A 135 -1.83 -28.35 4.16
C ASP A 135 -1.66 -27.57 5.47
N ASN A 136 -1.27 -26.30 5.40
CA ASN A 136 -0.82 -25.53 6.55
C ASN A 136 -1.85 -24.52 7.10
N GLY A 137 -2.87 -24.17 6.33
CA GLY A 137 -3.91 -23.19 6.70
C GLY A 137 -3.39 -21.77 6.84
N GLN A 138 -2.18 -21.47 6.34
CA GLN A 138 -1.55 -20.16 6.50
C GLN A 138 -2.03 -19.17 5.44
N PHE A 139 -2.25 -17.92 5.86
CA PHE A 139 -2.47 -16.80 4.96
C PHE A 139 -1.74 -15.56 5.45
N TYR A 140 -1.49 -14.63 4.56
CA TYR A 140 -0.77 -13.39 4.82
C TYR A 140 -1.71 -12.22 4.63
N LEU A 141 -1.62 -11.24 5.53
CA LEU A 141 -2.50 -10.09 5.59
C LEU A 141 -1.67 -8.81 5.56
N PHE A 142 -1.99 -7.91 4.65
CA PHE A 142 -1.51 -6.54 4.68
C PHE A 142 -2.47 -5.68 5.50
N SER A 143 -1.99 -5.07 6.55
CA SER A 143 -2.77 -4.16 7.39
C SER A 143 -1.99 -2.92 7.79
N ASN A 144 -2.73 -1.84 8.05
CA ASN A 144 -2.23 -0.62 8.64
C ASN A 144 -2.65 -0.56 10.10
N LEU A 145 -1.70 -0.34 10.99
CA LEU A 145 -1.96 -0.12 12.40
C LEU A 145 -2.44 1.32 12.59
N ARG A 146 -3.72 1.50 12.84
CA ARG A 146 -4.28 2.81 13.15
C ARG A 146 -4.02 3.14 14.61
N MET A 147 -3.19 4.14 14.83
CA MET A 147 -3.13 4.82 16.11
C MET A 147 -3.99 6.08 16.01
N ASP A 148 -4.73 6.42 17.07
CA ASP A 148 -5.62 7.59 17.10
C ASP A 148 -4.90 8.94 17.00
N LYS A 149 -3.56 8.92 16.90
CA LYS A 149 -2.71 10.11 16.79
C LYS A 149 -1.73 9.98 15.63
N PHE A 150 -1.57 11.07 14.90
CA PHE A 150 -0.60 11.23 13.81
C PHE A 150 0.78 11.59 14.43
N ASP A 151 1.39 10.67 15.15
CA ASP A 151 2.66 10.88 15.87
C ASP A 151 3.85 10.09 15.27
N GLY A 152 3.68 9.55 14.09
CA GLY A 152 4.71 8.72 13.42
C GLY A 152 4.77 7.27 13.91
N SER A 153 3.88 6.86 14.84
CA SER A 153 3.81 5.49 15.35
C SER A 153 2.95 4.56 14.50
N LYS A 154 2.34 5.07 13.43
CA LYS A 154 1.60 4.24 12.48
C LYS A 154 2.56 3.37 11.70
N ALA A 155 2.19 2.11 11.54
CA ALA A 155 2.95 1.16 10.75
C ALA A 155 2.04 0.40 9.78
N ASN A 156 2.54 0.18 8.59
CA ASN A 156 2.09 -0.88 7.72
C ASN A 156 2.69 -2.19 8.21
N ARG A 157 1.94 -3.26 8.07
CA ARG A 157 2.35 -4.57 8.57
C ARG A 157 1.90 -5.68 7.63
N ILE A 158 2.82 -6.60 7.38
CA ILE A 158 2.50 -7.93 6.86
C ILE A 158 2.53 -8.91 8.02
N SER A 159 1.43 -9.62 8.20
CA SER A 159 1.32 -10.66 9.22
C SER A 159 0.89 -11.98 8.59
N ARG A 160 1.44 -13.08 9.07
CA ARG A 160 0.95 -14.43 8.81
C ARG A 160 -0.01 -14.84 9.91
N PHE A 161 -1.12 -15.46 9.52
CA PHE A 161 -2.10 -16.10 10.41
C PHE A 161 -2.37 -17.53 9.98
N VAL A 162 -3.06 -18.28 10.82
CA VAL A 162 -3.51 -19.64 10.54
C VAL A 162 -5.03 -19.71 10.66
N VAL A 163 -5.70 -20.25 9.64
CA VAL A 163 -7.13 -20.55 9.65
C VAL A 163 -7.34 -21.94 10.25
N GLN A 164 -8.16 -22.02 11.28
CA GLN A 164 -8.71 -23.28 11.78
C GLN A 164 -10.00 -23.58 11.01
N ARG A 165 -9.91 -24.55 10.09
CA ARG A 165 -11.04 -24.89 9.19
C ARG A 165 -12.15 -25.72 9.86
N GLU A 166 -11.80 -26.48 10.89
CA GLU A 166 -12.72 -27.36 11.59
C GLU A 166 -12.84 -26.98 13.08
N PRO A 167 -14.04 -26.95 13.69
CA PRO A 167 -15.36 -27.11 13.06
C PRO A 167 -15.87 -25.82 12.38
N GLU A 168 -15.22 -24.69 12.61
CA GLU A 168 -15.58 -23.36 12.10
C GLU A 168 -14.33 -22.70 11.49
N TRP A 169 -14.51 -22.00 10.38
CA TRP A 169 -13.44 -21.22 9.73
C TRP A 169 -13.10 -19.97 10.57
N VAL A 170 -12.30 -20.16 11.60
CA VAL A 170 -11.87 -19.09 12.50
C VAL A 170 -10.36 -18.93 12.49
N VAL A 171 -9.91 -17.72 12.80
CA VAL A 171 -8.50 -17.37 12.93
C VAL A 171 -8.24 -16.99 14.39
N ASP A 172 -7.32 -17.66 15.05
CA ASP A 172 -6.85 -17.26 16.36
C ASP A 172 -6.01 -15.98 16.23
N PRO A 173 -6.42 -14.84 16.81
CA PRO A 173 -5.59 -13.63 16.79
C PRO A 173 -4.20 -13.81 17.40
N ALA A 174 -4.04 -14.77 18.33
CA ALA A 174 -2.76 -15.08 18.95
C ALA A 174 -1.81 -15.84 18.01
N SER A 175 -2.32 -16.36 16.88
CA SER A 175 -1.48 -16.97 15.83
C SER A 175 -0.74 -15.95 14.97
N GLU A 176 -0.91 -14.65 15.22
CA GLU A 176 -0.26 -13.61 14.45
C GLU A 176 1.27 -13.73 14.53
N HIS A 177 1.88 -13.90 13.38
CA HIS A 177 3.32 -13.83 13.21
C HIS A 177 3.67 -12.65 12.30
N VAL A 178 4.32 -11.63 12.84
CA VAL A 178 4.71 -10.43 12.10
C VAL A 178 5.89 -10.73 11.19
N ILE A 179 5.72 -10.47 9.89
CA ILE A 179 6.75 -10.70 8.87
C ILE A 179 7.54 -9.41 8.63
N LEU A 180 6.86 -8.29 8.41
CA LEU A 180 7.49 -7.03 8.05
C LEU A 180 6.66 -5.85 8.54
N GLU A 181 7.33 -4.79 8.99
CA GLU A 181 6.70 -3.50 9.33
C GLU A 181 7.49 -2.35 8.72
N TRP A 182 6.78 -1.30 8.31
CA TRP A 182 7.36 -0.04 7.83
C TRP A 182 6.43 1.14 8.13
N PRO A 183 6.97 2.38 8.13
CA PRO A 183 6.18 3.56 8.45
C PRO A 183 4.94 3.71 7.57
N SER A 184 3.88 4.26 8.15
CA SER A 184 2.64 4.62 7.48
C SER A 184 2.29 6.07 7.77
N GLY A 185 1.75 6.76 6.78
CA GLY A 185 1.25 8.14 6.93
C GLY A 185 -0.01 8.40 6.13
N GLY A 186 -0.42 7.48 5.25
CA GLY A 186 -1.61 7.67 4.43
C GLY A 186 -1.68 6.76 3.22
N HIS A 187 -0.98 7.06 2.15
CA HIS A 187 -0.94 6.24 0.94
C HIS A 187 -0.09 4.99 1.17
N ASP A 188 -0.69 3.95 1.69
CA ASP A 188 0.04 2.81 2.25
C ASP A 188 0.34 1.72 1.21
N GLY A 189 -0.34 1.72 0.08
CA GLY A 189 -0.30 0.62 -0.88
C GLY A 189 -1.28 -0.47 -0.49
N GLY A 190 -0.83 -1.73 -0.47
CA GLY A 190 -1.61 -2.81 0.13
C GLY A 190 -1.83 -4.05 -0.73
N GLY A 191 -1.21 -4.17 -1.89
CA GLY A 191 -1.26 -5.41 -2.67
C GLY A 191 -0.22 -6.41 -2.18
N ILE A 192 -0.61 -7.66 -1.96
CA ILE A 192 0.30 -8.77 -1.68
C ILE A 192 -0.07 -10.01 -2.51
N ALA A 193 0.93 -10.73 -3.00
CA ALA A 193 0.74 -11.96 -3.72
C ALA A 193 2.02 -12.81 -3.72
N PHE A 194 1.87 -14.12 -3.82
CA PHE A 194 2.99 -15.00 -4.14
C PHE A 194 3.28 -15.00 -5.63
N GLY A 195 4.54 -14.90 -6.01
CA GLY A 195 5.01 -15.12 -7.37
C GLY A 195 5.15 -16.62 -7.69
N HIS A 196 5.31 -16.92 -8.97
CA HIS A 196 5.60 -18.30 -9.42
C HIS A 196 6.94 -18.85 -8.89
N ASP A 197 7.80 -17.98 -8.39
CA ASP A 197 9.07 -18.29 -7.73
C ASP A 197 8.92 -18.63 -6.24
N GLY A 198 7.69 -18.59 -5.71
CA GLY A 198 7.38 -18.84 -4.31
C GLY A 198 7.74 -17.68 -3.37
N MET A 199 8.18 -16.54 -3.89
CA MET A 199 8.46 -15.34 -3.09
C MET A 199 7.20 -14.54 -2.85
N LEU A 200 7.14 -13.83 -1.71
CA LEU A 200 6.07 -12.89 -1.42
C LEU A 200 6.41 -11.51 -2.01
N TYR A 201 5.52 -11.01 -2.86
CA TYR A 201 5.58 -9.67 -3.44
C TYR A 201 4.62 -8.74 -2.70
N ILE A 202 5.09 -7.53 -2.38
CA ILE A 202 4.36 -6.55 -1.59
C ILE A 202 4.45 -5.20 -2.30
N SER A 203 3.32 -4.60 -2.65
CA SER A 203 3.29 -3.23 -3.17
C SER A 203 3.10 -2.24 -2.03
N THR A 204 3.98 -1.25 -1.93
CA THR A 204 3.94 -0.20 -0.93
C THR A 204 3.60 1.15 -1.58
N GLY A 205 2.92 2.01 -0.86
CA GLY A 205 2.69 3.38 -1.27
C GLY A 205 3.79 4.32 -0.80
N ASP A 206 3.69 5.60 -1.16
CA ASP A 206 4.64 6.64 -0.74
C ASP A 206 4.57 6.97 0.75
N GLY A 207 3.62 6.39 1.49
CA GLY A 207 3.45 6.53 2.92
C GLY A 207 2.89 7.88 3.36
N THR A 208 2.52 8.78 2.44
CA THR A 208 2.03 10.11 2.78
C THR A 208 0.52 10.26 2.57
N SER A 209 -0.06 11.36 3.03
CA SER A 209 -1.49 11.64 2.85
C SER A 209 -1.77 12.54 1.64
N ASP A 210 -0.72 13.03 0.99
CA ASP A 210 -0.75 13.82 -0.23
C ASP A 210 0.59 13.68 -0.98
N SER A 211 0.68 14.23 -2.14
CA SER A 211 1.69 14.07 -3.19
C SER A 211 3.15 13.87 -2.71
N ASP A 212 3.53 12.62 -2.42
CA ASP A 212 4.91 12.17 -2.15
C ASP A 212 5.72 13.15 -1.26
N LYS A 213 5.11 13.59 -0.17
CA LYS A 213 5.68 14.58 0.74
C LYS A 213 7.03 14.17 1.33
N TRP A 214 7.28 12.87 1.45
CA TRP A 214 8.52 12.32 1.97
C TRP A 214 9.56 12.05 0.87
N LEU A 215 9.21 12.30 -0.40
CA LEU A 215 10.05 12.04 -1.58
C LEU A 215 10.48 10.57 -1.69
N SER A 216 9.64 9.67 -1.18
CA SER A 216 9.91 8.23 -1.16
C SER A 216 9.71 7.56 -2.53
N GLY A 217 8.89 8.15 -3.42
CA GLY A 217 8.57 7.56 -4.72
C GLY A 217 9.75 7.42 -5.69
N GLN A 218 10.90 8.01 -5.38
CA GLN A 218 12.12 7.95 -6.19
C GLN A 218 13.35 7.56 -5.36
N THR A 219 13.18 7.21 -4.09
CA THR A 219 14.28 6.78 -3.22
C THR A 219 14.37 5.26 -3.15
N LEU A 220 15.58 4.75 -3.02
CA LEU A 220 15.85 3.32 -2.82
C LEU A 220 16.29 3.02 -1.38
N ASP A 221 16.27 4.02 -0.50
CA ASP A 221 16.80 3.93 0.85
C ASP A 221 15.75 3.52 1.88
N ASP A 222 14.47 3.40 1.45
CA ASP A 222 13.35 2.97 2.30
C ASP A 222 12.45 1.95 1.58
N LEU A 223 11.42 1.48 2.28
CA LEU A 223 10.47 0.48 1.75
C LEU A 223 9.23 1.09 1.11
N LEU A 224 9.16 2.43 1.02
CA LEU A 224 8.00 3.13 0.50
C LEU A 224 8.07 3.26 -1.03
N GLY A 225 6.91 3.44 -1.69
CA GLY A 225 6.83 3.66 -3.14
C GLY A 225 7.40 2.53 -4.00
N SER A 226 7.40 1.30 -3.52
CA SER A 226 8.16 0.18 -4.08
C SER A 226 7.31 -1.08 -4.30
N VAL A 227 7.89 -2.05 -4.99
CA VAL A 227 7.45 -3.43 -4.97
C VAL A 227 8.55 -4.27 -4.33
N LEU A 228 8.29 -4.76 -3.13
CA LEU A 228 9.22 -5.58 -2.37
C LEU A 228 9.06 -7.05 -2.77
N ARG A 229 10.16 -7.81 -2.75
CA ARG A 229 10.18 -9.26 -2.95
C ARG A 229 10.98 -9.90 -1.83
N ILE A 230 10.35 -10.78 -1.05
CA ILE A 230 10.96 -11.43 0.11
C ILE A 230 10.69 -12.92 0.12
N ASP A 231 11.62 -13.68 0.68
CA ASP A 231 11.47 -15.11 0.94
C ASP A 231 11.04 -15.34 2.39
N ILE A 232 9.93 -16.03 2.59
CA ILE A 232 9.32 -16.28 3.89
C ILE A 232 9.13 -17.78 4.19
N ARG A 233 9.66 -18.66 3.34
CA ARG A 233 9.48 -20.12 3.48
C ARG A 233 9.99 -20.67 4.81
N ASP A 234 11.11 -20.14 5.29
CA ASP A 234 11.73 -20.53 6.57
C ASP A 234 11.55 -19.44 7.64
N SER A 235 10.40 -18.74 7.61
CA SER A 235 10.11 -17.63 8.51
C SER A 235 9.98 -18.09 9.96
N THR A 236 10.76 -17.46 10.86
CA THR A 236 10.69 -17.61 12.32
C THR A 236 10.55 -16.25 12.99
N PRO A 237 10.17 -16.17 14.27
CA PRO A 237 10.11 -14.89 14.98
C PRO A 237 11.43 -14.11 14.98
N GLU A 238 12.56 -14.82 15.00
CA GLU A 238 13.89 -14.22 15.00
C GLU A 238 14.38 -13.86 13.60
N LYS A 239 13.83 -14.53 12.58
CA LYS A 239 14.17 -14.34 11.17
C LYS A 239 12.90 -14.41 10.34
N PRO A 240 12.09 -13.33 10.33
CA PRO A 240 10.76 -13.37 9.70
C PRO A 240 10.79 -13.44 8.18
N TYR A 241 11.90 -13.06 7.54
CA TYR A 241 12.09 -13.17 6.08
C TYR A 241 13.56 -13.17 5.71
N VAL A 242 13.84 -13.49 4.46
CA VAL A 242 15.16 -13.36 3.83
C VAL A 242 15.01 -12.50 2.57
N ILE A 243 16.00 -11.66 2.32
CA ILE A 243 16.11 -10.93 1.04
C ILE A 243 16.75 -11.89 0.03
N PRO A 244 16.05 -12.24 -1.07
CA PRO A 244 16.62 -13.08 -2.11
C PRO A 244 17.89 -12.45 -2.70
N PRO A 245 18.97 -13.21 -2.93
CA PRO A 245 20.24 -12.67 -3.40
C PRO A 245 20.19 -12.15 -4.84
N ASP A 246 19.16 -12.50 -5.58
CA ASP A 246 18.87 -12.09 -6.95
C ASP A 246 17.87 -10.92 -7.05
N ASN A 247 17.56 -10.26 -5.93
CA ASN A 247 16.80 -9.01 -5.96
C ASN A 247 17.60 -7.92 -6.69
N PRO A 248 16.93 -7.05 -7.47
CA PRO A 248 17.58 -5.94 -8.17
C PRO A 248 18.22 -4.90 -7.23
#